data_ccc6cdb9d04ae0c90d77543a5577029d
#
_entry.id   ccc6cdb9d04ae0c90d77543a5577029d
#
_cell.length_a   1.000
_cell.length_b   1.000
_cell.length_c   1.000
_cell.angle_alpha   90.00
_cell.angle_beta   90.00
_cell.angle_gamma   90.00
#
_symmetry.space_group_name_H-M   'P 1'
#
loop_
_entity.id
_entity.type
_entity.pdbx_description
1 polymer ?
#
loop_
_entity_poly.entity_id
_entity_poly.type
_entity_poly.pdbx_seq_one_letter_code
_entity_poly.pdbx_strand_id
1 'polypeptide(L)'
;MTTLRHTLLAAMLLLSLGGAVAARDTPVPPSGIPGISDAQLSPEFWVARLPDADKVVLDTAAIAAINERVATLDPSMHDIRHLPAALPREQVKGWIEKLTSRPGKPLFDIEGKPVTATAIDAVMTNAALTAIPAQVTPRYGMATRRGALRGYPTDLRVFSHAGDTDIDRFQESTLFPGDPLVVVHTSQDGKWVFVVSPRYAAWMHADEVAYGEPAAVFAHADATPYRIVTGARPLTVYTPEAPAVSELQLDMGTRVPLDTSLPQDQPVNGQSPYTSWVLSLPVRGAQGALSFHPALLQRNQDSSADYLPLTRANIVRQAFKFLGERYGWGHAYNGRDCSGFVSDVYRSMGVQMPRNTRDQSISPGLTHTVYTDKDSHDARVKAAMALEVGDLVYIPGHVMMVIGKIDGEPYVIHDVGGMSYRQADGSLRRIKLNEVSVTPLLPMMFSDDKTFVDRMTSIVRIR
;
A
#
# COMPACT_ATOMS: atom_id res chain seq x y z
N MET A 1 -74.18 35.74 46.75
CA MET A 1 -74.39 35.02 45.50
C MET A 1 -73.09 35.17 44.69
N THR A 2 -72.20 34.20 44.78
CA THR A 2 -71.07 34.01 43.85
C THR A 2 -70.36 32.71 44.20
N THR A 3 -70.43 31.77 43.33
CA THR A 3 -69.93 30.43 43.43
C THR A 3 -68.42 30.36 43.11
N LEU A 4 -67.69 29.79 44.08
CA LEU A 4 -66.25 29.51 43.94
C LEU A 4 -66.10 28.20 43.16
N ARG A 5 -65.38 28.21 42.06
CA ARG A 5 -64.96 27.02 41.31
C ARG A 5 -63.52 26.72 41.65
N HIS A 6 -63.28 25.58 42.27
CA HIS A 6 -61.98 25.02 42.51
C HIS A 6 -61.50 24.29 41.24
N THR A 7 -60.35 24.68 40.70
CA THR A 7 -59.68 23.94 39.66
C THR A 7 -58.60 23.09 40.30
N LEU A 8 -58.76 21.78 40.29
CA LEU A 8 -57.68 20.81 40.61
C LEU A 8 -56.72 20.73 39.46
N LEU A 9 -55.46 21.05 39.71
CA LEU A 9 -54.36 20.71 38.84
C LEU A 9 -53.86 19.26 39.11
N ALA A 10 -54.15 18.34 38.22
CA ALA A 10 -53.55 16.99 38.25
C ALA A 10 -52.17 17.03 37.58
N ALA A 11 -51.12 16.91 38.37
CA ALA A 11 -49.76 16.73 37.84
C ALA A 11 -49.62 15.27 37.41
N MET A 12 -49.60 15.03 36.09
CA MET A 12 -49.18 13.75 35.51
C MET A 12 -47.65 13.67 35.51
N LEU A 13 -47.09 12.86 36.40
CA LEU A 13 -45.69 12.41 36.36
C LEU A 13 -45.55 11.38 35.25
N LEU A 14 -45.04 11.77 34.08
CA LEU A 14 -44.58 10.84 33.04
C LEU A 14 -43.26 10.23 33.50
N LEU A 15 -43.27 9.03 34.04
CA LEU A 15 -42.10 8.17 34.15
C LEU A 15 -41.74 7.70 32.75
N SER A 16 -40.76 8.36 32.15
CA SER A 16 -40.08 7.81 30.99
C SER A 16 -39.22 6.62 31.42
N LEU A 17 -39.73 5.43 31.30
CA LEU A 17 -38.96 4.20 31.31
C LEU A 17 -38.11 4.22 30.03
N GLY A 18 -36.91 4.78 30.15
CA GLY A 18 -35.84 4.59 29.16
C GLY A 18 -35.42 3.13 29.19
N GLY A 19 -36.14 2.28 28.46
CA GLY A 19 -35.65 0.95 28.15
C GLY A 19 -34.41 1.09 27.31
N ALA A 20 -33.23 0.80 27.88
CA ALA A 20 -32.04 0.54 27.08
C ALA A 20 -32.42 -0.60 26.15
N VAL A 21 -32.59 -0.27 24.86
CA VAL A 21 -32.65 -1.30 23.79
C VAL A 21 -31.27 -1.92 23.81
N ALA A 22 -31.12 -3.04 24.52
CA ALA A 22 -29.95 -3.89 24.35
C ALA A 22 -29.89 -4.22 22.87
N ALA A 23 -28.83 -3.75 22.20
CA ALA A 23 -28.53 -4.19 20.84
C ALA A 23 -28.59 -5.72 20.88
N ARG A 24 -29.54 -6.31 20.17
CA ARG A 24 -29.57 -7.76 19.99
C ARG A 24 -28.31 -8.10 19.25
N ASP A 25 -27.39 -8.77 19.95
CA ASP A 25 -26.22 -9.40 19.25
C ASP A 25 -26.81 -10.35 18.21
N THR A 26 -26.81 -9.91 16.98
CA THR A 26 -27.15 -10.77 15.85
C THR A 26 -26.00 -11.75 15.76
N PRO A 27 -26.22 -13.08 15.86
CA PRO A 27 -25.15 -14.04 15.73
C PRO A 27 -24.47 -13.85 14.36
N VAL A 28 -23.20 -13.45 14.38
CA VAL A 28 -22.42 -13.33 13.15
C VAL A 28 -21.99 -14.74 12.76
N PRO A 29 -22.12 -15.12 11.47
CA PRO A 29 -21.68 -16.42 11.00
C PRO A 29 -20.21 -16.65 11.32
N PRO A 30 -19.77 -17.88 11.66
CA PRO A 30 -18.38 -18.20 11.84
C PRO A 30 -17.57 -17.78 10.62
N SER A 31 -16.40 -17.17 10.81
CA SER A 31 -15.50 -16.71 9.73
C SER A 31 -15.08 -17.83 8.77
N GLY A 32 -15.18 -19.08 9.19
CA GLY A 32 -14.68 -20.24 8.46
C GLY A 32 -13.15 -20.41 8.55
N ILE A 33 -12.47 -19.51 9.27
CA ILE A 33 -11.04 -19.59 9.55
C ILE A 33 -10.83 -20.13 10.97
N PRO A 34 -10.02 -21.18 11.16
CA PRO A 34 -9.74 -21.72 12.48
C PRO A 34 -9.17 -20.63 13.43
N GLY A 35 -9.70 -20.54 14.65
CA GLY A 35 -9.23 -19.59 15.65
C GLY A 35 -9.61 -18.13 15.43
N ILE A 36 -10.46 -17.83 14.44
CA ILE A 36 -10.94 -16.48 14.14
C ILE A 36 -12.44 -16.37 14.41
N SER A 37 -12.80 -15.42 15.27
CA SER A 37 -14.15 -14.92 15.49
C SER A 37 -14.17 -13.41 15.25
N ASP A 38 -15.34 -12.78 15.37
CA ASP A 38 -15.49 -11.34 15.17
C ASP A 38 -14.58 -10.51 16.09
N ALA A 39 -14.26 -11.01 17.27
CA ALA A 39 -13.38 -10.31 18.20
C ALA A 39 -11.98 -10.08 17.60
N GLN A 40 -11.42 -11.09 16.93
CA GLN A 40 -10.10 -10.98 16.29
C GLN A 40 -10.11 -10.09 15.04
N LEU A 41 -11.27 -9.73 14.50
CA LEU A 41 -11.42 -8.81 13.37
C LEU A 41 -11.44 -7.34 13.79
N SER A 42 -11.23 -7.05 15.09
CA SER A 42 -11.09 -5.71 15.63
C SER A 42 -9.63 -5.42 16.01
N PRO A 43 -9.06 -4.26 15.63
CA PRO A 43 -7.71 -3.89 16.06
C PRO A 43 -7.59 -3.76 17.56
N GLU A 44 -8.67 -3.29 18.25
CA GLU A 44 -8.64 -3.07 19.68
C GLU A 44 -8.59 -4.39 20.47
N PHE A 45 -9.07 -5.50 19.92
CA PHE A 45 -8.88 -6.84 20.50
C PHE A 45 -7.39 -7.15 20.68
N TRP A 46 -6.57 -6.84 19.69
CA TRP A 46 -5.14 -7.07 19.71
C TRP A 46 -4.42 -6.05 20.58
N VAL A 47 -4.69 -4.77 20.38
CA VAL A 47 -4.05 -3.67 21.11
C VAL A 47 -4.26 -3.81 22.63
N ALA A 48 -5.45 -4.16 23.07
CA ALA A 48 -5.76 -4.35 24.51
C ALA A 48 -4.96 -5.50 25.18
N ARG A 49 -4.36 -6.39 24.40
CA ARG A 49 -3.55 -7.52 24.87
C ARG A 49 -2.06 -7.25 24.85
N LEU A 50 -1.63 -6.10 24.33
CA LEU A 50 -0.21 -5.77 24.20
C LEU A 50 0.28 -5.04 25.45
N PRO A 51 1.31 -5.52 26.12
CA PRO A 51 2.01 -4.72 27.11
C PRO A 51 2.70 -3.55 26.39
N ASP A 52 2.63 -2.37 26.99
CA ASP A 52 3.27 -1.16 26.46
C ASP A 52 2.91 -0.87 24.98
N ALA A 53 1.63 -1.05 24.60
CA ALA A 53 1.15 -0.96 23.23
C ALA A 53 1.53 0.36 22.53
N ASP A 54 1.51 1.48 23.26
CA ASP A 54 1.81 2.83 22.78
C ASP A 54 3.28 3.25 23.00
N LYS A 55 4.13 2.35 23.53
CA LYS A 55 5.55 2.62 23.66
C LYS A 55 6.21 2.71 22.27
N VAL A 56 6.95 3.78 22.03
CA VAL A 56 7.72 3.97 20.79
C VAL A 56 8.77 2.88 20.68
N VAL A 57 8.74 2.13 19.58
CA VAL A 57 9.68 1.04 19.27
C VAL A 57 10.99 1.61 18.70
N LEU A 58 10.86 2.56 17.75
CA LEU A 58 11.97 3.30 17.16
C LEU A 58 11.58 4.78 17.11
N ASP A 59 12.51 5.64 17.49
CA ASP A 59 12.35 7.07 17.31
C ASP A 59 12.65 7.52 15.88
N THR A 60 12.37 8.78 15.59
CA THR A 60 12.55 9.37 14.26
C THR A 60 13.99 9.26 13.74
N ALA A 61 14.99 9.40 14.64
CA ALA A 61 16.41 9.32 14.26
C ALA A 61 16.80 7.88 13.87
N ALA A 62 16.32 6.88 14.61
CA ALA A 62 16.53 5.47 14.29
C ALA A 62 15.86 5.08 12.98
N ILE A 63 14.62 5.58 12.73
CA ILE A 63 13.92 5.38 11.45
C ILE A 63 14.68 6.02 10.29
N ALA A 64 15.17 7.25 10.44
CA ALA A 64 15.99 7.92 9.43
C ALA A 64 17.26 7.11 9.11
N ALA A 65 17.94 6.56 10.13
CA ALA A 65 19.11 5.72 9.93
C ALA A 65 18.80 4.39 9.21
N ILE A 66 17.63 3.80 9.45
CA ILE A 66 17.16 2.62 8.69
C ILE A 66 16.93 3.01 7.23
N ASN A 67 16.21 4.09 6.97
CA ASN A 67 15.91 4.56 5.62
C ASN A 67 17.18 4.86 4.82
N GLU A 68 18.15 5.49 5.44
CA GLU A 68 19.48 5.75 4.84
C GLU A 68 20.17 4.44 4.45
N ARG A 69 20.19 3.44 5.35
CA ARG A 69 20.78 2.12 5.03
C ARG A 69 20.03 1.41 3.91
N VAL A 70 18.69 1.46 3.92
CA VAL A 70 17.89 0.87 2.83
C VAL A 70 18.19 1.57 1.51
N ALA A 71 18.18 2.89 1.49
CA ALA A 71 18.46 3.66 0.28
C ALA A 71 19.85 3.43 -0.32
N THR A 72 20.87 3.25 0.55
CA THR A 72 22.26 3.14 0.12
C THR A 72 22.76 1.72 -0.12
N LEU A 73 22.24 0.75 0.63
CA LEU A 73 22.75 -0.63 0.61
C LEU A 73 21.87 -1.59 -0.20
N ASP A 74 20.59 -1.27 -0.38
CA ASP A 74 19.69 -2.18 -1.08
C ASP A 74 19.76 -1.97 -2.60
N PRO A 75 20.15 -3.00 -3.38
CA PRO A 75 20.34 -2.87 -4.82
C PRO A 75 19.04 -2.68 -5.62
N SER A 76 17.88 -2.82 -4.99
CA SER A 76 16.58 -2.57 -5.62
C SER A 76 16.14 -1.11 -5.51
N MET A 77 16.85 -0.31 -4.69
CA MET A 77 16.58 1.11 -4.52
C MET A 77 17.34 1.95 -5.56
N HIS A 78 16.81 3.10 -5.90
CA HIS A 78 17.39 4.03 -6.87
C HIS A 78 17.58 5.42 -6.27
N ASP A 79 18.81 5.91 -6.28
CA ASP A 79 19.09 7.30 -5.93
C ASP A 79 18.79 8.22 -7.13
N ILE A 80 17.53 8.62 -7.25
CA ILE A 80 17.09 9.50 -8.34
C ILE A 80 17.51 10.96 -8.15
N ARG A 81 17.98 11.34 -6.95
CA ARG A 81 18.43 12.71 -6.65
C ARG A 81 19.80 12.99 -7.25
N HIS A 82 20.65 11.98 -7.36
CA HIS A 82 22.04 12.11 -7.77
C HIS A 82 22.33 11.35 -9.08
N LEU A 83 21.34 11.23 -9.97
CA LEU A 83 21.59 10.66 -11.29
C LEU A 83 22.54 11.54 -12.10
N PRO A 84 23.44 10.96 -12.90
CA PRO A 84 24.25 11.70 -13.88
C PRO A 84 23.40 12.51 -14.84
N ALA A 85 23.90 13.65 -15.31
CA ALA A 85 23.23 14.49 -16.31
C ALA A 85 22.91 13.75 -17.63
N ALA A 86 23.66 12.69 -17.92
CA ALA A 86 23.42 11.80 -19.05
C ALA A 86 23.65 10.34 -18.62
N LEU A 87 22.73 9.46 -18.96
CA LEU A 87 22.78 8.02 -18.68
C LEU A 87 23.20 7.25 -19.93
N PRO A 88 24.14 6.30 -19.84
CA PRO A 88 24.48 5.44 -20.96
C PRO A 88 23.27 4.63 -21.45
N ARG A 89 23.13 4.42 -22.77
CA ARG A 89 22.10 3.56 -23.36
C ARG A 89 21.97 2.21 -22.64
N GLU A 90 23.08 1.56 -22.37
CA GLU A 90 23.10 0.22 -21.80
C GLU A 90 22.51 0.17 -20.39
N GLN A 91 22.68 1.23 -19.60
CA GLN A 91 22.05 1.33 -18.30
C GLN A 91 20.53 1.44 -18.41
N VAL A 92 20.02 2.34 -19.26
CA VAL A 92 18.58 2.52 -19.49
C VAL A 92 17.97 1.26 -20.08
N LYS A 93 18.61 0.69 -21.10
CA LYS A 93 18.20 -0.58 -21.71
C LYS A 93 18.15 -1.70 -20.70
N GLY A 94 19.16 -1.82 -19.82
CA GLY A 94 19.23 -2.83 -18.78
C GLY A 94 18.08 -2.70 -17.75
N TRP A 95 17.69 -1.48 -17.38
CA TRP A 95 16.52 -1.28 -16.52
C TRP A 95 15.23 -1.75 -17.20
N ILE A 96 15.05 -1.46 -18.49
CA ILE A 96 13.84 -1.85 -19.23
C ILE A 96 13.81 -3.37 -19.44
N GLU A 97 14.90 -3.97 -19.92
CA GLU A 97 14.98 -5.41 -20.23
C GLU A 97 14.81 -6.31 -18.99
N LYS A 98 15.09 -5.79 -17.81
CA LYS A 98 14.87 -6.49 -16.54
C LYS A 98 13.39 -6.89 -16.34
N LEU A 99 12.45 -6.07 -16.86
CA LEU A 99 11.01 -6.32 -16.82
C LEU A 99 10.44 -6.68 -18.20
N THR A 100 10.80 -5.93 -19.23
CA THR A 100 10.25 -6.01 -20.58
C THR A 100 11.03 -7.07 -21.39
N SER A 101 10.81 -8.33 -21.08
CA SER A 101 11.36 -9.47 -21.81
C SER A 101 10.24 -10.34 -22.37
N ARG A 102 10.47 -11.02 -23.51
CA ARG A 102 9.44 -11.87 -24.10
C ARG A 102 8.97 -12.93 -23.09
N PRO A 103 7.65 -13.02 -22.81
CA PRO A 103 7.12 -14.04 -21.91
C PRO A 103 7.47 -15.45 -22.37
N GLY A 104 8.05 -16.26 -21.48
CA GLY A 104 8.47 -17.62 -21.78
C GLY A 104 7.36 -18.68 -21.65
N LYS A 105 6.16 -18.28 -21.19
CA LYS A 105 5.00 -19.17 -21.01
C LYS A 105 3.78 -18.59 -21.72
N PRO A 106 2.84 -19.43 -22.14
CA PRO A 106 1.54 -18.96 -22.67
C PRO A 106 0.83 -18.07 -21.64
N LEU A 107 0.20 -17.02 -22.14
CA LEU A 107 -0.60 -16.09 -21.36
C LEU A 107 -2.01 -16.04 -21.95
N PHE A 108 -2.97 -15.64 -21.13
CA PHE A 108 -4.37 -15.50 -21.48
C PHE A 108 -4.83 -14.06 -21.26
N ASP A 109 -5.73 -13.56 -22.09
CA ASP A 109 -6.35 -12.25 -21.91
C ASP A 109 -7.49 -12.31 -20.85
N ILE A 110 -8.14 -11.17 -20.65
CA ILE A 110 -9.25 -11.04 -19.68
C ILE A 110 -10.47 -11.92 -20.02
N GLU A 111 -10.64 -12.27 -21.31
CA GLU A 111 -11.71 -13.17 -21.79
C GLU A 111 -11.30 -14.65 -21.71
N GLY A 112 -10.10 -14.95 -21.27
CA GLY A 112 -9.56 -16.31 -21.18
C GLY A 112 -9.04 -16.87 -22.51
N LYS A 113 -8.87 -16.03 -23.55
CA LYS A 113 -8.30 -16.43 -24.82
C LYS A 113 -6.78 -16.40 -24.77
N PRO A 114 -6.07 -17.32 -25.44
CA PRO A 114 -4.62 -17.24 -25.55
C PRO A 114 -4.16 -15.93 -26.19
N VAL A 115 -3.21 -15.26 -25.56
CA VAL A 115 -2.56 -14.07 -26.13
C VAL A 115 -1.67 -14.51 -27.29
N THR A 116 -1.89 -13.94 -28.48
CA THR A 116 -1.16 -14.33 -29.68
C THR A 116 0.29 -13.84 -29.69
N ALA A 117 1.16 -14.54 -30.41
CA ALA A 117 2.55 -14.09 -30.61
C ALA A 117 2.59 -12.70 -31.23
N THR A 118 1.70 -12.40 -32.18
CA THR A 118 1.61 -11.07 -32.82
C THR A 118 1.28 -9.96 -31.81
N ALA A 119 0.39 -10.22 -30.85
CA ALA A 119 0.07 -9.25 -29.79
C ALA A 119 1.31 -8.99 -28.90
N ILE A 120 2.04 -10.02 -28.55
CA ILE A 120 3.31 -9.88 -27.79
C ILE A 120 4.36 -9.12 -28.62
N ASP A 121 4.49 -9.43 -29.91
CA ASP A 121 5.42 -8.73 -30.80
C ASP A 121 5.10 -7.23 -30.90
N ALA A 122 3.82 -6.88 -30.97
CA ALA A 122 3.38 -5.49 -30.98
C ALA A 122 3.77 -4.76 -29.68
N VAL A 123 3.56 -5.39 -28.53
CA VAL A 123 3.95 -4.84 -27.22
C VAL A 123 5.47 -4.67 -27.11
N MET A 124 6.24 -5.67 -27.53
CA MET A 124 7.70 -5.61 -27.53
C MET A 124 8.22 -4.51 -28.47
N THR A 125 7.60 -4.34 -29.65
CA THR A 125 7.93 -3.29 -30.62
C THR A 125 7.63 -1.91 -30.04
N ASN A 126 6.50 -1.75 -29.33
CA ASN A 126 6.11 -0.50 -28.67
C ASN A 126 7.13 -0.04 -27.60
N ALA A 127 7.87 -0.97 -27.00
CA ALA A 127 8.94 -0.62 -26.05
C ALA A 127 10.12 0.16 -26.71
N ALA A 128 10.24 0.16 -28.03
CA ALA A 128 11.16 0.98 -28.85
C ALA A 128 12.63 0.96 -28.38
N LEU A 129 13.15 -0.19 -27.92
CA LEU A 129 14.48 -0.29 -27.30
C LEU A 129 15.62 0.14 -28.25
N THR A 130 15.45 -0.01 -29.57
CA THR A 130 16.41 0.42 -30.57
C THR A 130 16.48 1.94 -30.74
N ALA A 131 15.44 2.65 -30.31
CA ALA A 131 15.38 4.11 -30.37
C ALA A 131 16.07 4.80 -29.16
N ILE A 132 16.53 4.05 -28.16
CA ILE A 132 17.27 4.62 -27.03
C ILE A 132 18.57 5.25 -27.56
N PRO A 133 18.81 6.57 -27.34
CA PRO A 133 20.04 7.23 -27.82
C PRO A 133 21.26 6.74 -27.01
N ALA A 134 22.48 6.97 -27.55
CA ALA A 134 23.74 6.56 -26.91
C ALA A 134 23.88 7.18 -25.48
N GLN A 135 23.37 8.39 -25.33
CA GLN A 135 23.26 9.09 -24.03
C GLN A 135 21.82 9.55 -23.86
N VAL A 136 21.22 9.26 -22.71
CA VAL A 136 19.85 9.64 -22.34
C VAL A 136 19.92 10.76 -21.30
N THR A 137 19.30 11.90 -21.58
CA THR A 137 19.14 12.96 -20.58
C THR A 137 17.92 12.64 -19.72
N PRO A 138 18.06 12.40 -18.41
CA PRO A 138 16.95 12.15 -17.50
C PRO A 138 16.00 13.36 -17.44
N ARG A 139 14.70 13.12 -17.48
CA ARG A 139 13.69 14.16 -17.31
C ARG A 139 12.98 13.95 -15.99
N TYR A 140 13.13 14.89 -15.08
CA TYR A 140 12.51 14.82 -13.76
C TYR A 140 11.03 15.16 -13.80
N GLY A 141 10.27 14.58 -12.88
CA GLY A 141 8.84 14.82 -12.78
C GLY A 141 8.24 14.21 -11.52
N MET A 142 6.92 14.30 -11.45
CA MET A 142 6.11 13.73 -10.37
C MET A 142 4.92 12.99 -10.95
N ALA A 143 4.49 11.94 -10.26
CA ALA A 143 3.19 11.33 -10.50
C ALA A 143 2.09 12.31 -10.07
N THR A 144 1.07 12.50 -10.92
CA THR A 144 -0.04 13.44 -10.64
C THR A 144 -1.26 12.77 -10.06
N ARG A 145 -1.33 11.45 -10.15
CA ARG A 145 -2.39 10.61 -9.60
C ARG A 145 -1.84 9.22 -9.29
N ARG A 146 -2.65 8.38 -8.69
CA ARG A 146 -2.33 6.96 -8.51
C ARG A 146 -2.20 6.31 -9.88
N GLY A 147 -0.98 6.01 -10.29
CA GLY A 147 -0.62 5.53 -11.63
C GLY A 147 0.00 4.14 -11.61
N ALA A 148 -0.47 3.27 -12.49
CA ALA A 148 0.03 1.90 -12.61
C ALA A 148 1.46 1.88 -13.16
N LEU A 149 2.33 1.11 -12.53
CA LEU A 149 3.64 0.74 -13.04
C LEU A 149 3.56 -0.65 -13.68
N ARG A 150 3.89 -0.75 -14.96
CA ARG A 150 3.74 -1.98 -15.74
C ARG A 150 5.08 -2.46 -16.28
N GLY A 151 5.22 -3.77 -16.42
CA GLY A 151 6.41 -4.39 -17.04
C GLY A 151 6.52 -4.12 -18.53
N TYR A 152 5.43 -3.68 -19.16
CA TYR A 152 5.34 -3.43 -20.62
C TYR A 152 4.51 -2.19 -20.92
N PRO A 153 4.83 -1.46 -22.02
CA PRO A 153 4.09 -0.26 -22.44
C PRO A 153 2.75 -0.64 -23.12
N THR A 154 1.80 -1.14 -22.34
CA THR A 154 0.50 -1.61 -22.84
C THR A 154 -0.55 -1.68 -21.72
N ASP A 155 -1.82 -1.44 -22.06
CA ASP A 155 -2.98 -1.70 -21.21
C ASP A 155 -3.45 -3.16 -21.27
N LEU A 156 -2.85 -3.98 -22.13
CA LEU A 156 -3.18 -5.40 -22.25
C LEU A 156 -2.97 -6.09 -20.90
N ARG A 157 -4.04 -6.65 -20.36
CA ARG A 157 -4.00 -7.45 -19.14
C ARG A 157 -3.84 -8.91 -19.49
N VAL A 158 -2.89 -9.57 -18.85
CA VAL A 158 -2.55 -10.96 -19.16
C VAL A 158 -2.41 -11.81 -17.91
N PHE A 159 -2.85 -13.07 -18.03
CA PHE A 159 -2.98 -13.99 -16.91
C PHE A 159 -2.30 -15.33 -17.20
N SER A 160 -1.89 -16.05 -16.16
CA SER A 160 -1.24 -17.35 -16.31
C SER A 160 -2.20 -18.48 -16.69
N HIS A 161 -3.48 -18.33 -16.38
CA HIS A 161 -4.52 -19.34 -16.65
C HIS A 161 -5.80 -18.65 -17.15
N ALA A 162 -6.50 -19.32 -18.04
CA ALA A 162 -7.81 -18.85 -18.52
C ALA A 162 -8.79 -18.76 -17.34
N GLY A 163 -9.47 -17.62 -17.21
CA GLY A 163 -10.46 -17.37 -16.15
C GLY A 163 -9.88 -16.99 -14.76
N ASP A 164 -8.56 -17.06 -14.55
CA ASP A 164 -7.91 -16.55 -13.35
C ASP A 164 -7.41 -15.13 -13.60
N THR A 165 -8.24 -14.15 -13.26
CA THR A 165 -7.99 -12.72 -13.51
C THR A 165 -7.49 -11.95 -12.29
N ASP A 166 -7.10 -12.63 -11.20
CA ASP A 166 -6.64 -11.99 -9.98
C ASP A 166 -5.23 -11.40 -10.11
N ILE A 167 -4.36 -12.01 -10.95
CA ILE A 167 -2.96 -11.58 -11.11
C ILE A 167 -2.68 -11.21 -12.57
N ASP A 168 -2.72 -9.90 -12.89
CA ASP A 168 -2.22 -9.37 -14.16
C ASP A 168 -0.69 -9.45 -14.19
N ARG A 169 -0.13 -10.28 -15.07
CA ARG A 169 1.31 -10.54 -15.17
C ARG A 169 2.13 -9.38 -15.73
N PHE A 170 1.48 -8.35 -16.26
CA PHE A 170 2.13 -7.13 -16.70
C PHE A 170 2.04 -5.99 -15.71
N GLN A 171 1.27 -6.15 -14.63
CA GLN A 171 1.21 -5.19 -13.53
C GLN A 171 2.34 -5.45 -12.53
N GLU A 172 3.06 -4.40 -12.13
CA GLU A 172 4.27 -4.49 -11.29
C GLU A 172 4.11 -3.73 -9.98
N SER A 173 3.68 -2.47 -10.04
CA SER A 173 3.59 -1.59 -8.87
C SER A 173 2.69 -0.38 -9.17
N THR A 174 2.75 0.64 -8.31
CA THR A 174 2.03 1.90 -8.44
C THR A 174 2.87 3.05 -7.87
N LEU A 175 2.74 4.23 -8.46
CA LEU A 175 3.15 5.50 -7.86
C LEU A 175 1.92 6.29 -7.42
N PHE A 176 2.11 7.17 -6.45
CA PHE A 176 1.07 7.96 -5.82
C PHE A 176 1.25 9.45 -6.13
N PRO A 177 0.19 10.29 -6.01
CA PRO A 177 0.31 11.73 -6.24
C PRO A 177 1.43 12.34 -5.42
N GLY A 178 2.37 13.02 -6.07
CA GLY A 178 3.53 13.63 -5.42
C GLY A 178 4.77 12.75 -5.34
N ASP A 179 4.70 11.47 -5.73
CA ASP A 179 5.91 10.63 -5.80
C ASP A 179 6.86 11.18 -6.88
N PRO A 180 8.11 11.50 -6.53
CA PRO A 180 9.11 11.96 -7.49
C PRO A 180 9.59 10.79 -8.36
N LEU A 181 9.85 11.09 -9.62
CA LEU A 181 10.31 10.12 -10.61
C LEU A 181 11.22 10.77 -11.65
N VAL A 182 11.89 9.93 -12.42
CA VAL A 182 12.70 10.34 -13.57
C VAL A 182 12.29 9.52 -14.79
N VAL A 183 11.93 10.20 -15.87
CA VAL A 183 11.63 9.58 -17.16
C VAL A 183 12.94 9.41 -17.94
N VAL A 184 13.21 8.17 -18.37
CA VAL A 184 14.45 7.83 -19.10
C VAL A 184 14.19 7.30 -20.51
N HIS A 185 12.94 6.93 -20.84
CA HIS A 185 12.57 6.47 -22.19
C HIS A 185 11.07 6.70 -22.45
N THR A 186 10.70 6.69 -23.74
CA THR A 186 9.30 6.82 -24.18
C THR A 186 8.99 5.71 -25.19
N SER A 187 7.80 5.12 -25.10
CA SER A 187 7.32 4.12 -26.04
C SER A 187 7.16 4.66 -27.45
N GLN A 188 7.08 3.77 -28.45
CA GLN A 188 6.94 4.16 -29.85
C GLN A 188 5.70 5.00 -30.13
N ASP A 189 4.58 4.66 -29.47
CA ASP A 189 3.29 5.36 -29.60
C ASP A 189 3.21 6.65 -28.77
N GLY A 190 4.23 6.95 -27.94
CA GLY A 190 4.30 8.12 -27.08
C GLY A 190 3.35 8.09 -25.88
N LYS A 191 2.57 7.02 -25.68
CA LYS A 191 1.59 6.93 -24.59
C LYS A 191 2.19 6.48 -23.26
N TRP A 192 3.37 5.85 -23.29
CA TRP A 192 4.05 5.29 -22.14
C TRP A 192 5.43 5.88 -21.98
N VAL A 193 5.81 6.08 -20.74
CA VAL A 193 7.17 6.48 -20.36
C VAL A 193 7.75 5.46 -19.39
N PHE A 194 9.04 5.13 -19.58
CA PHE A 194 9.76 4.33 -18.60
C PHE A 194 10.28 5.25 -17.50
N VAL A 195 9.78 5.04 -16.29
CA VAL A 195 10.10 5.86 -15.12
C VAL A 195 11.00 5.09 -14.16
N VAL A 196 11.86 5.83 -13.50
CA VAL A 196 12.67 5.35 -12.36
C VAL A 196 12.23 6.17 -11.15
N SER A 197 11.68 5.51 -10.14
CA SER A 197 11.36 6.08 -8.83
C SER A 197 12.33 5.54 -7.77
N PRO A 198 12.36 6.07 -6.55
CA PRO A 198 13.27 5.55 -5.51
C PRO A 198 13.14 4.06 -5.23
N ARG A 199 11.96 3.47 -5.48
CA ARG A 199 11.64 2.07 -5.09
C ARG A 199 11.38 1.14 -6.27
N TYR A 200 11.18 1.67 -7.49
CA TYR A 200 10.83 0.85 -8.65
C TYR A 200 11.12 1.56 -9.97
N ALA A 201 11.43 0.78 -11.00
CA ALA A 201 11.58 1.28 -12.37
C ALA A 201 10.69 0.46 -13.31
N ALA A 202 9.77 1.11 -14.04
CA ALA A 202 8.79 0.45 -14.92
C ALA A 202 8.12 1.43 -15.88
N TRP A 203 7.21 0.92 -16.73
CA TRP A 203 6.39 1.74 -17.63
C TRP A 203 5.19 2.34 -16.89
N MET A 204 4.93 3.62 -17.16
CA MET A 204 3.79 4.38 -16.64
C MET A 204 3.14 5.15 -17.79
N HIS A 205 1.84 5.42 -17.72
CA HIS A 205 1.19 6.29 -18.68
C HIS A 205 1.79 7.70 -18.68
N ALA A 206 2.10 8.22 -19.87
CA ALA A 206 2.76 9.51 -20.03
C ALA A 206 1.89 10.70 -19.54
N ASP A 207 0.57 10.57 -19.58
CA ASP A 207 -0.38 11.59 -19.12
C ASP A 207 -0.51 11.65 -17.59
N GLU A 208 0.02 10.67 -16.86
CA GLU A 208 0.07 10.64 -15.40
C GLU A 208 1.33 11.29 -14.81
N VAL A 209 2.25 11.73 -15.68
CA VAL A 209 3.53 12.32 -15.28
C VAL A 209 3.56 13.80 -15.61
N ALA A 210 3.85 14.66 -14.64
CA ALA A 210 4.15 16.07 -14.83
C ALA A 210 5.68 16.30 -14.73
N TYR A 211 6.25 17.03 -15.69
CA TYR A 211 7.68 17.28 -15.82
C TYR A 211 8.07 18.62 -15.22
N GLY A 212 9.11 18.65 -14.43
CA GLY A 212 9.65 19.85 -13.80
C GLY A 212 11.17 19.80 -13.64
N GLU A 213 11.75 20.95 -13.32
CA GLU A 213 13.16 21.00 -12.96
C GLU A 213 13.42 20.20 -11.68
N PRO A 214 14.58 19.51 -11.56
CA PRO A 214 14.91 18.71 -10.39
C PRO A 214 14.70 19.47 -9.07
N ALA A 215 15.13 20.75 -9.03
CA ALA A 215 14.98 21.58 -7.84
C ALA A 215 13.52 21.76 -7.43
N ALA A 216 12.60 21.96 -8.37
CA ALA A 216 11.17 22.14 -8.09
C ALA A 216 10.53 20.82 -7.62
N VAL A 217 10.88 19.68 -8.25
CA VAL A 217 10.40 18.34 -7.90
C VAL A 217 10.79 18.00 -6.46
N PHE A 218 12.06 18.14 -6.11
CA PHE A 218 12.53 17.78 -4.77
C PHE A 218 12.17 18.80 -3.71
N ALA A 219 12.13 20.10 -4.04
CA ALA A 219 11.63 21.12 -3.11
C ALA A 219 10.19 20.85 -2.68
N HIS A 220 9.32 20.40 -3.62
CA HIS A 220 7.96 20.01 -3.28
C HIS A 220 7.91 18.71 -2.46
N ALA A 221 8.67 17.68 -2.85
CA ALA A 221 8.73 16.42 -2.10
C ALA A 221 9.20 16.61 -0.64
N ASP A 222 10.06 17.59 -0.38
CA ASP A 222 10.62 17.89 0.95
C ASP A 222 9.90 19.05 1.67
N ALA A 223 8.93 19.72 1.03
CA ALA A 223 8.29 20.92 1.55
C ALA A 223 7.62 20.71 2.91
N THR A 224 7.67 21.71 3.74
CA THR A 224 7.04 21.78 5.06
C THR A 224 6.22 23.09 5.17
N PRO A 225 5.10 23.10 5.91
CA PRO A 225 4.46 21.97 6.59
C PRO A 225 3.78 21.00 5.62
N TYR A 226 3.45 19.81 6.10
CA TYR A 226 2.85 18.73 5.32
C TYR A 226 1.82 17.92 6.13
N ARG A 227 1.11 17.01 5.44
CA ARG A 227 0.30 15.96 6.07
C ARG A 227 0.81 14.60 5.61
N ILE A 228 0.80 13.63 6.53
CA ILE A 228 0.92 12.20 6.20
C ILE A 228 -0.47 11.61 6.16
N VAL A 229 -0.81 10.99 5.06
CA VAL A 229 -2.06 10.24 4.92
C VAL A 229 -1.98 8.99 5.80
N THR A 230 -2.90 8.86 6.75
CA THR A 230 -2.99 7.72 7.65
C THR A 230 -4.26 6.89 7.42
N GLY A 231 -5.19 7.38 6.62
CA GLY A 231 -6.33 6.61 6.12
C GLY A 231 -5.93 5.65 5.00
N ALA A 232 -6.72 4.63 4.77
CA ALA A 232 -6.45 3.67 3.70
C ALA A 232 -6.45 4.35 2.32
N ARG A 233 -7.48 5.13 2.01
CA ARG A 233 -7.70 5.78 0.70
C ARG A 233 -8.58 7.04 0.83
N PRO A 234 -8.20 8.07 1.59
CA PRO A 234 -8.96 9.32 1.60
C PRO A 234 -8.95 9.98 0.22
N LEU A 235 -9.99 10.74 -0.07
CA LEU A 235 -10.12 11.50 -1.30
C LEU A 235 -10.06 13.00 -0.98
N THR A 236 -9.52 13.77 -1.89
CA THR A 236 -9.72 15.23 -1.87
C THR A 236 -11.19 15.57 -2.12
N VAL A 237 -11.61 16.77 -1.75
CA VAL A 237 -12.98 17.21 -1.95
C VAL A 237 -13.29 17.31 -3.45
N TYR A 238 -14.54 16.97 -3.83
CA TYR A 238 -15.04 17.24 -5.18
C TYR A 238 -14.90 18.73 -5.52
N THR A 239 -14.27 19.04 -6.64
CA THR A 239 -13.86 20.40 -7.02
C THR A 239 -14.00 20.57 -8.54
N PRO A 240 -15.15 21.04 -9.04
CA PRO A 240 -15.36 21.23 -10.49
C PRO A 240 -14.45 22.32 -11.07
N GLU A 241 -14.00 23.28 -10.26
CA GLU A 241 -13.09 24.37 -10.66
C GLU A 241 -11.66 23.90 -10.92
N ALA A 242 -11.27 22.76 -10.34
CA ALA A 242 -9.94 22.18 -10.49
C ALA A 242 -10.01 20.64 -10.66
N PRO A 243 -10.51 20.14 -11.81
CA PRO A 243 -10.78 18.70 -12.00
C PRO A 243 -9.57 17.79 -11.79
N ALA A 244 -8.36 18.28 -12.02
CA ALA A 244 -7.13 17.51 -11.86
C ALA A 244 -6.84 17.13 -10.40
N VAL A 245 -7.41 17.82 -9.43
CA VAL A 245 -7.23 17.58 -7.99
C VAL A 245 -8.55 17.23 -7.27
N SER A 246 -9.64 17.07 -8.05
CA SER A 246 -10.98 16.71 -7.58
C SER A 246 -11.08 15.21 -7.30
N GLU A 247 -11.57 14.85 -6.11
CA GLU A 247 -11.73 13.45 -5.69
C GLU A 247 -10.47 12.59 -5.94
N LEU A 248 -9.30 13.24 -5.85
CA LEU A 248 -8.03 12.57 -6.04
C LEU A 248 -7.73 11.68 -4.86
N GLN A 249 -7.50 10.40 -5.12
CA GLN A 249 -7.15 9.42 -4.09
C GLN A 249 -5.74 9.64 -3.57
N LEU A 250 -5.62 9.64 -2.24
CA LEU A 250 -4.37 9.69 -1.51
C LEU A 250 -4.22 8.38 -0.72
N ASP A 251 -3.20 7.60 -1.02
CA ASP A 251 -2.99 6.32 -0.36
C ASP A 251 -2.21 6.48 0.95
N MET A 252 -2.36 5.52 1.87
CA MET A 252 -1.68 5.53 3.18
C MET A 252 -0.17 5.73 3.03
N GLY A 253 0.39 6.57 3.89
CA GLY A 253 1.81 6.92 3.89
C GLY A 253 2.20 7.98 2.86
N THR A 254 1.30 8.45 2.00
CA THR A 254 1.59 9.57 1.11
C THR A 254 1.84 10.83 1.93
N ARG A 255 2.97 11.49 1.67
CA ARG A 255 3.34 12.77 2.25
C ARG A 255 2.89 13.88 1.30
N VAL A 256 2.02 14.76 1.79
CA VAL A 256 1.44 15.83 0.96
C VAL A 256 1.73 17.18 1.62
N PRO A 257 2.46 18.09 0.93
CA PRO A 257 2.68 19.45 1.41
C PRO A 257 1.37 20.23 1.59
N LEU A 258 1.36 21.12 2.57
CA LEU A 258 0.28 22.10 2.75
C LEU A 258 0.57 23.37 1.93
N ASP A 259 -0.45 23.90 1.28
CA ASP A 259 -0.37 25.23 0.70
C ASP A 259 -0.67 26.28 1.77
N THR A 260 0.39 26.95 2.21
CA THR A 260 0.30 28.04 3.21
C THR A 260 0.32 29.43 2.59
N SER A 261 0.37 29.52 1.27
CA SER A 261 0.43 30.79 0.55
C SER A 261 -0.95 31.47 0.39
N LEU A 262 -2.02 30.68 0.53
CA LEU A 262 -3.38 31.16 0.37
C LEU A 262 -3.93 31.82 1.64
N PRO A 263 -4.64 32.93 1.54
CA PRO A 263 -5.32 33.55 2.67
C PRO A 263 -6.35 32.60 3.28
N GLN A 264 -6.38 32.50 4.63
CA GLN A 264 -7.25 31.57 5.34
C GLN A 264 -8.75 31.91 5.27
N ASP A 265 -9.08 33.15 4.96
CA ASP A 265 -10.44 33.69 4.85
C ASP A 265 -11.00 33.66 3.44
N GLN A 266 -10.23 33.21 2.46
CA GLN A 266 -10.67 33.09 1.07
C GLN A 266 -11.06 31.65 0.71
N PRO A 267 -12.09 31.48 -0.14
CA PRO A 267 -12.42 30.18 -0.70
C PRO A 267 -11.27 29.60 -1.52
N VAL A 268 -11.09 28.31 -1.40
CA VAL A 268 -10.19 27.51 -2.25
C VAL A 268 -11.07 26.67 -3.18
N ASN A 269 -10.91 26.83 -4.46
CA ASN A 269 -11.71 26.13 -5.48
C ASN A 269 -13.23 26.19 -5.17
N GLY A 270 -13.74 27.39 -4.90
CA GLY A 270 -15.16 27.61 -4.62
C GLY A 270 -15.66 27.22 -3.23
N GLN A 271 -14.81 26.64 -2.36
CA GLN A 271 -15.19 26.19 -1.02
C GLN A 271 -14.35 26.85 0.08
N SER A 272 -14.98 27.14 1.24
CA SER A 272 -14.25 27.61 2.42
C SER A 272 -13.34 26.54 2.99
N PRO A 273 -12.07 26.84 3.29
CA PRO A 273 -11.10 25.83 3.75
C PRO A 273 -11.14 25.55 5.25
N TYR A 274 -11.99 26.24 6.07
CA TYR A 274 -11.88 26.20 7.55
C TYR A 274 -12.05 24.79 8.16
N THR A 275 -12.77 23.89 7.48
CA THR A 275 -12.99 22.49 7.89
C THR A 275 -12.07 21.51 7.16
N SER A 276 -11.09 22.01 6.41
CA SER A 276 -10.21 21.20 5.58
C SER A 276 -8.74 21.58 5.77
N TRP A 277 -7.86 20.72 5.30
CA TRP A 277 -6.46 21.04 5.04
C TRP A 277 -6.35 21.48 3.59
N VAL A 278 -5.63 22.54 3.33
CA VAL A 278 -5.30 22.97 1.97
C VAL A 278 -3.99 22.29 1.57
N LEU A 279 -4.09 21.32 0.68
CA LEU A 279 -2.96 20.56 0.17
C LEU A 279 -2.40 21.23 -1.08
N SER A 280 -1.11 21.09 -1.33
CA SER A 280 -0.44 21.44 -2.58
C SER A 280 -0.19 20.16 -3.38
N LEU A 281 -0.89 19.97 -4.50
CA LEU A 281 -0.82 18.73 -5.28
C LEU A 281 -0.25 18.98 -6.68
N PRO A 282 0.57 18.06 -7.21
CA PRO A 282 1.14 18.16 -8.55
C PRO A 282 0.04 18.00 -9.61
N VAL A 283 0.07 18.87 -10.58
CA VAL A 283 -0.84 18.87 -11.75
C VAL A 283 -0.02 18.91 -13.03
N ARG A 284 -0.46 18.15 -14.03
CA ARG A 284 0.10 18.15 -15.36
C ARG A 284 -0.56 19.26 -16.19
N GLY A 285 0.18 20.30 -16.47
CA GLY A 285 -0.23 21.40 -17.33
C GLY A 285 -0.03 21.11 -18.82
N ALA A 286 -0.11 22.17 -19.64
CA ALA A 286 0.13 22.09 -21.06
C ALA A 286 1.52 21.51 -21.36
N GLN A 287 1.61 20.66 -22.38
CA GLN A 287 2.85 19.98 -22.80
C GLN A 287 3.51 19.13 -21.69
N GLY A 288 2.76 18.81 -20.62
CA GLY A 288 3.22 18.00 -19.51
C GLY A 288 3.96 18.78 -18.42
N ALA A 289 3.95 20.10 -18.41
CA ALA A 289 4.63 20.90 -17.41
C ALA A 289 4.06 20.67 -16.01
N LEU A 290 4.96 20.55 -15.02
CA LEU A 290 4.60 20.44 -13.59
C LEU A 290 4.15 21.80 -13.07
N SER A 291 3.00 21.80 -12.45
CA SER A 291 2.50 22.90 -11.60
C SER A 291 1.90 22.32 -10.33
N PHE A 292 1.65 23.18 -9.34
CA PHE A 292 1.04 22.76 -8.07
C PHE A 292 -0.26 23.51 -7.88
N HIS A 293 -1.32 22.77 -7.53
CA HIS A 293 -2.63 23.31 -7.33
C HIS A 293 -3.15 23.02 -5.93
N PRO A 294 -3.89 23.94 -5.30
CA PRO A 294 -4.50 23.71 -4.02
C PRO A 294 -5.65 22.70 -4.14
N ALA A 295 -5.74 21.80 -3.18
CA ALA A 295 -6.83 20.85 -3.01
C ALA A 295 -7.26 20.78 -1.55
N LEU A 296 -8.55 20.54 -1.29
CA LEU A 296 -9.06 20.42 0.06
C LEU A 296 -9.10 18.95 0.49
N LEU A 297 -8.55 18.67 1.67
CA LEU A 297 -8.74 17.39 2.38
C LEU A 297 -9.52 17.68 3.66
N GLN A 298 -10.71 17.12 3.80
CA GLN A 298 -11.54 17.32 4.98
C GLN A 298 -10.79 16.87 6.25
N ARG A 299 -10.97 17.63 7.36
CA ARG A 299 -10.28 17.34 8.64
C ARG A 299 -10.72 16.03 9.29
N ASN A 300 -11.87 15.47 8.89
CA ASN A 300 -12.34 14.15 9.31
C ASN A 300 -11.71 12.99 8.52
N GLN A 301 -10.94 13.29 7.45
CA GLN A 301 -10.15 12.28 6.76
C GLN A 301 -8.87 11.98 7.55
N ASP A 302 -8.56 10.70 7.68
CA ASP A 302 -7.41 10.25 8.47
C ASP A 302 -6.08 10.75 7.89
N SER A 303 -5.50 11.74 8.53
CA SER A 303 -4.18 12.28 8.22
C SER A 303 -3.51 12.84 9.47
N SER A 304 -2.19 12.80 9.54
CA SER A 304 -1.39 13.31 10.65
C SER A 304 -0.50 14.48 10.23
N ALA A 305 -0.13 15.35 11.16
CA ALA A 305 0.79 16.48 10.93
C ALA A 305 2.24 16.00 10.69
N ASP A 306 2.56 14.79 11.13
CA ASP A 306 3.83 14.11 10.96
C ASP A 306 3.58 12.61 10.83
N TYR A 307 4.62 11.84 10.57
CA TYR A 307 4.56 10.38 10.64
C TYR A 307 4.05 9.93 12.01
N LEU A 308 3.21 8.90 12.03
CA LEU A 308 2.74 8.31 13.29
C LEU A 308 3.95 7.75 14.05
N PRO A 309 3.98 7.86 15.40
CA PRO A 309 4.97 7.16 16.20
C PRO A 309 4.96 5.66 15.88
N LEU A 310 6.11 5.07 15.68
CA LEU A 310 6.22 3.62 15.45
C LEU A 310 6.01 2.91 16.78
N THR A 311 4.75 2.53 17.04
CA THR A 311 4.30 1.79 18.22
C THR A 311 3.59 0.51 17.79
N ARG A 312 3.53 -0.49 18.68
CA ARG A 312 2.80 -1.73 18.38
C ARG A 312 1.31 -1.45 18.12
N ALA A 313 0.71 -0.52 18.87
CA ALA A 313 -0.68 -0.11 18.67
C ALA A 313 -0.91 0.51 17.28
N ASN A 314 -0.04 1.41 16.85
CA ASN A 314 -0.16 2.04 15.53
C ASN A 314 0.05 1.03 14.40
N ILE A 315 1.00 0.09 14.51
CA ILE A 315 1.18 -0.99 13.53
C ILE A 315 -0.13 -1.76 13.34
N VAL A 316 -0.75 -2.21 14.44
CA VAL A 316 -2.00 -2.96 14.39
C VAL A 316 -3.13 -2.09 13.81
N ARG A 317 -3.37 -0.89 14.36
CA ARG A 317 -4.45 0.00 13.91
C ARG A 317 -4.34 0.37 12.43
N GLN A 318 -3.13 0.64 11.94
CA GLN A 318 -2.93 0.96 10.53
C GLN A 318 -3.15 -0.24 9.62
N ALA A 319 -2.68 -1.41 10.01
CA ALA A 319 -2.89 -2.65 9.25
C ALA A 319 -4.39 -2.98 9.12
N PHE A 320 -5.16 -2.83 10.19
CA PHE A 320 -6.59 -3.12 10.18
C PHE A 320 -7.44 -2.15 9.36
N LYS A 321 -6.92 -0.98 8.97
CA LYS A 321 -7.61 -0.09 8.02
C LYS A 321 -7.81 -0.71 6.63
N PHE A 322 -7.07 -1.76 6.33
CA PHE A 322 -7.16 -2.51 5.07
C PHE A 322 -7.92 -3.84 5.20
N LEU A 323 -8.37 -4.22 6.41
CA LEU A 323 -9.05 -5.50 6.61
C LEU A 323 -10.23 -5.67 5.64
N GLY A 324 -10.27 -6.78 4.89
CA GLY A 324 -11.26 -7.05 3.87
C GLY A 324 -11.02 -6.30 2.53
N GLU A 325 -9.94 -5.52 2.39
CA GLU A 325 -9.57 -4.96 1.08
C GLU A 325 -9.21 -6.10 0.13
N ARG A 326 -9.78 -6.07 -1.10
CA ARG A 326 -9.49 -7.08 -2.11
C ARG A 326 -8.02 -7.06 -2.49
N TYR A 327 -7.41 -8.25 -2.60
CA TYR A 327 -6.06 -8.44 -3.10
C TYR A 327 -5.86 -7.79 -4.48
N GLY A 328 -4.83 -7.00 -4.63
CA GLY A 328 -4.48 -6.33 -5.87
C GLY A 328 -3.00 -6.48 -6.20
N TRP A 329 -2.65 -7.49 -7.02
CA TRP A 329 -1.27 -7.68 -7.49
C TRP A 329 -0.70 -6.38 -8.07
N GLY A 330 0.50 -5.95 -7.58
CA GLY A 330 1.11 -4.70 -8.01
C GLY A 330 0.22 -3.46 -7.77
N HIS A 331 -0.64 -3.47 -6.76
CA HIS A 331 -1.66 -2.46 -6.48
C HIS A 331 -2.77 -2.36 -7.55
N ALA A 332 -2.99 -3.40 -8.36
CA ALA A 332 -4.13 -3.48 -9.27
C ALA A 332 -5.47 -3.40 -8.51
N TYR A 333 -6.56 -3.20 -9.24
CA TYR A 333 -7.93 -3.17 -8.70
C TYR A 333 -8.17 -2.14 -7.59
N ASN A 334 -7.37 -1.10 -7.55
CA ASN A 334 -7.34 -0.12 -6.47
C ASN A 334 -7.07 -0.74 -5.08
N GLY A 335 -6.49 -1.94 -5.05
CA GLY A 335 -6.07 -2.68 -3.87
C GLY A 335 -4.57 -2.61 -3.64
N ARG A 336 -4.05 -3.59 -2.88
CA ARG A 336 -2.62 -3.81 -2.59
C ARG A 336 -2.28 -5.28 -2.78
N ASP A 337 -0.99 -5.58 -2.96
CA ASP A 337 -0.45 -6.91 -2.75
C ASP A 337 0.20 -7.00 -1.36
N CYS A 338 0.64 -8.19 -0.98
CA CYS A 338 1.19 -8.45 0.36
C CYS A 338 2.35 -7.52 0.74
N SER A 339 3.30 -7.27 -0.16
CA SER A 339 4.46 -6.38 0.11
C SER A 339 4.08 -4.90 0.07
N GLY A 340 3.14 -4.52 -0.77
CA GLY A 340 2.56 -3.18 -0.80
C GLY A 340 1.81 -2.86 0.47
N PHE A 341 0.99 -3.79 0.96
CA PHE A 341 0.25 -3.66 2.20
C PHE A 341 1.18 -3.38 3.41
N VAL A 342 2.18 -4.23 3.64
CA VAL A 342 3.10 -4.02 4.77
C VAL A 342 3.92 -2.75 4.61
N SER A 343 4.31 -2.40 3.37
CA SER A 343 5.03 -1.15 3.07
C SER A 343 4.20 0.07 3.39
N ASP A 344 2.92 0.12 3.03
CA ASP A 344 2.07 1.29 3.28
C ASP A 344 1.81 1.48 4.77
N VAL A 345 1.61 0.38 5.52
CA VAL A 345 1.51 0.43 6.99
C VAL A 345 2.76 1.09 7.59
N TYR A 346 3.95 0.59 7.25
CA TYR A 346 5.20 1.12 7.79
C TYR A 346 5.52 2.53 7.26
N ARG A 347 5.15 2.86 6.03
CA ARG A 347 5.32 4.19 5.44
C ARG A 347 4.52 5.26 6.18
N SER A 348 3.36 4.91 6.75
CA SER A 348 2.59 5.83 7.60
C SER A 348 3.33 6.23 8.89
N MET A 349 4.33 5.44 9.29
CA MET A 349 5.22 5.67 10.43
C MET A 349 6.63 6.10 10.00
N GLY A 350 6.84 6.44 8.72
CA GLY A 350 8.08 6.97 8.18
C GLY A 350 9.12 5.95 7.74
N VAL A 351 8.85 4.65 7.86
CA VAL A 351 9.80 3.60 7.44
C VAL A 351 9.66 3.34 5.94
N GLN A 352 10.78 3.43 5.22
CA GLN A 352 10.85 3.09 3.80
C GLN A 352 11.32 1.65 3.62
N MET A 353 10.65 0.91 2.74
CA MET A 353 10.99 -0.49 2.45
C MET A 353 11.18 -0.69 0.95
N PRO A 354 12.00 -1.66 0.52
CA PRO A 354 12.00 -2.13 -0.86
C PRO A 354 10.60 -2.53 -1.32
N ARG A 355 10.35 -2.52 -2.63
CA ARG A 355 8.99 -2.77 -3.16
C ARG A 355 8.60 -4.25 -3.12
N ASN A 356 9.50 -5.13 -3.51
CA ASN A 356 9.17 -6.54 -3.70
C ASN A 356 9.38 -7.37 -2.43
N THR A 357 8.59 -8.41 -2.26
CA THR A 357 8.69 -9.36 -1.15
C THR A 357 10.10 -9.92 -0.99
N ARG A 358 10.74 -10.31 -2.12
CA ARG A 358 12.11 -10.84 -2.10
C ARG A 358 13.10 -9.81 -1.57
N ASP A 359 13.04 -8.58 -2.10
CA ASP A 359 13.98 -7.53 -1.73
C ASP A 359 13.79 -7.12 -0.26
N GLN A 360 12.54 -7.01 0.21
CA GLN A 360 12.24 -6.77 1.63
C GLN A 360 12.84 -7.85 2.54
N SER A 361 12.71 -9.14 2.14
CA SER A 361 13.07 -10.30 2.99
C SER A 361 14.56 -10.43 3.29
N ILE A 362 15.42 -9.85 2.45
CA ILE A 362 16.89 -9.94 2.53
C ILE A 362 17.57 -8.58 2.40
N SER A 363 16.84 -7.48 2.55
CA SER A 363 17.39 -6.13 2.45
C SER A 363 18.55 -5.95 3.44
N PRO A 364 19.75 -5.57 2.96
CA PRO A 364 20.87 -5.33 3.86
C PRO A 364 20.66 -4.10 4.77
N GLY A 365 19.70 -3.24 4.43
CA GLY A 365 19.30 -2.10 5.25
C GLY A 365 18.40 -2.45 6.43
N LEU A 366 17.77 -3.64 6.42
CA LEU A 366 16.82 -4.11 7.44
C LEU A 366 17.41 -5.24 8.28
N THR A 367 17.07 -5.28 9.57
CA THR A 367 17.45 -6.40 10.44
C THR A 367 16.63 -7.63 10.08
N HIS A 368 17.28 -8.71 9.65
CA HIS A 368 16.59 -9.92 9.23
C HIS A 368 17.33 -11.20 9.66
N THR A 369 16.59 -12.30 9.74
CA THR A 369 17.10 -13.65 9.97
C THR A 369 16.65 -14.53 8.81
N VAL A 370 17.59 -15.15 8.12
CA VAL A 370 17.33 -16.03 6.96
C VAL A 370 17.21 -17.47 7.42
N TYR A 371 16.28 -18.21 6.81
CA TYR A 371 16.07 -19.65 6.97
C TYR A 371 16.30 -20.37 5.65
N THR A 372 16.92 -21.53 5.73
CA THR A 372 17.30 -22.38 4.60
C THR A 372 16.72 -23.79 4.75
N ASP A 373 16.84 -24.64 3.76
CA ASP A 373 16.42 -26.04 3.84
C ASP A 373 17.15 -26.86 4.93
N LYS A 374 18.22 -26.29 5.53
CA LYS A 374 18.95 -26.92 6.66
C LYS A 374 18.27 -26.68 8.01
N ASP A 375 17.37 -25.71 8.10
CA ASP A 375 16.67 -25.36 9.34
C ASP A 375 15.48 -26.32 9.52
N SER A 376 15.44 -27.01 10.67
CA SER A 376 14.40 -27.98 10.99
C SER A 376 13.04 -27.29 11.22
N HIS A 377 11.97 -28.08 11.13
CA HIS A 377 10.61 -27.66 11.52
C HIS A 377 10.59 -27.05 12.94
N ASP A 378 11.16 -27.74 13.91
CA ASP A 378 11.18 -27.31 15.31
C ASP A 378 11.90 -25.97 15.49
N ALA A 379 13.02 -25.76 14.79
CA ALA A 379 13.74 -24.49 14.82
C ALA A 379 12.88 -23.33 14.29
N ARG A 380 12.14 -23.56 13.20
CA ARG A 380 11.23 -22.58 12.59
C ARG A 380 10.01 -22.31 13.48
N VAL A 381 9.41 -23.35 14.08
CA VAL A 381 8.32 -23.19 15.05
C VAL A 381 8.79 -22.40 16.27
N LYS A 382 9.97 -22.73 16.82
CA LYS A 382 10.57 -21.95 17.91
C LYS A 382 10.74 -20.48 17.55
N ALA A 383 11.19 -20.20 16.33
CA ALA A 383 11.33 -18.83 15.84
C ALA A 383 9.96 -18.13 15.67
N ALA A 384 8.96 -18.85 15.16
CA ALA A 384 7.60 -18.36 15.02
C ALA A 384 6.98 -18.03 16.39
N MET A 385 7.18 -18.88 17.39
CA MET A 385 6.71 -18.63 18.77
C MET A 385 7.40 -17.42 19.42
N ALA A 386 8.59 -17.02 18.96
CA ALA A 386 9.35 -15.86 19.45
C ALA A 386 9.00 -14.53 18.74
N LEU A 387 8.13 -14.56 17.74
CA LEU A 387 7.70 -13.37 16.99
C LEU A 387 7.02 -12.34 17.90
N GLU A 388 7.16 -11.08 17.56
CA GLU A 388 6.51 -9.95 18.21
C GLU A 388 5.69 -9.14 17.20
N VAL A 389 4.77 -8.29 17.70
CA VAL A 389 3.96 -7.42 16.86
C VAL A 389 4.85 -6.52 15.99
N GLY A 390 4.57 -6.49 14.70
CA GLY A 390 5.34 -5.79 13.68
C GLY A 390 6.42 -6.63 13.02
N ASP A 391 6.79 -7.80 13.55
CA ASP A 391 7.68 -8.70 12.81
C ASP A 391 7.04 -9.13 11.50
N LEU A 392 7.83 -9.17 10.43
CA LEU A 392 7.40 -9.57 9.10
C LEU A 392 7.94 -10.97 8.79
N VAL A 393 7.05 -11.90 8.51
CA VAL A 393 7.38 -13.29 8.18
C VAL A 393 7.26 -13.48 6.67
N TYR A 394 8.34 -13.90 6.04
CA TYR A 394 8.43 -14.13 4.60
C TYR A 394 8.46 -15.60 4.25
N ILE A 395 7.67 -15.98 3.26
CA ILE A 395 7.75 -17.25 2.53
C ILE A 395 7.94 -16.92 1.03
N PRO A 396 8.28 -17.88 0.16
CA PRO A 396 8.46 -17.58 -1.26
C PRO A 396 7.22 -16.88 -1.87
N GLY A 397 7.39 -15.63 -2.28
CA GLY A 397 6.35 -14.82 -2.93
C GLY A 397 5.31 -14.21 -2.00
N HIS A 398 5.46 -14.28 -0.68
CA HIS A 398 4.48 -13.75 0.25
C HIS A 398 5.11 -13.20 1.55
N VAL A 399 4.43 -12.22 2.16
CA VAL A 399 4.79 -11.64 3.46
C VAL A 399 3.56 -11.51 4.36
N MET A 400 3.75 -11.73 5.65
CA MET A 400 2.73 -11.66 6.70
C MET A 400 3.25 -10.78 7.84
N MET A 401 2.39 -9.92 8.39
CA MET A 401 2.70 -9.05 9.53
C MET A 401 2.12 -9.65 10.83
N VAL A 402 2.94 -9.81 11.83
CA VAL A 402 2.50 -10.28 13.15
C VAL A 402 1.71 -9.21 13.88
N ILE A 403 0.53 -9.52 14.40
CA ILE A 403 -0.37 -8.59 15.10
C ILE A 403 -0.58 -8.93 16.58
N GLY A 404 -0.18 -10.10 17.02
CA GLY A 404 -0.31 -10.52 18.41
C GLY A 404 -0.25 -12.02 18.59
N LYS A 405 -0.57 -12.46 19.80
CA LYS A 405 -0.64 -13.87 20.19
C LYS A 405 -1.92 -14.16 20.97
N ILE A 406 -2.43 -15.38 20.79
CA ILE A 406 -3.48 -15.96 21.65
C ILE A 406 -2.92 -17.27 22.17
N ASP A 407 -2.95 -17.49 23.48
CA ASP A 407 -2.39 -18.67 24.16
C ASP A 407 -0.92 -18.97 23.76
N GLY A 408 -0.15 -17.91 23.48
CA GLY A 408 1.24 -17.97 23.05
C GLY A 408 1.44 -18.17 21.55
N GLU A 409 0.44 -18.55 20.79
CA GLU A 409 0.52 -18.76 19.33
C GLU A 409 0.39 -17.46 18.55
N PRO A 410 1.24 -17.21 17.53
CA PRO A 410 1.24 -15.98 16.75
C PRO A 410 0.09 -15.93 15.73
N TYR A 411 -0.51 -14.75 15.61
CA TYR A 411 -1.49 -14.39 14.58
C TYR A 411 -0.90 -13.31 13.68
N VAL A 412 -1.29 -13.37 12.42
CA VAL A 412 -0.82 -12.45 11.38
C VAL A 412 -1.98 -11.80 10.66
N ILE A 413 -1.72 -10.59 10.14
CA ILE A 413 -2.55 -9.95 9.12
C ILE A 413 -1.76 -9.89 7.83
N HIS A 414 -2.38 -10.26 6.72
CA HIS A 414 -1.72 -10.33 5.43
C HIS A 414 -2.70 -10.22 4.27
N ASP A 415 -2.24 -9.64 3.19
CA ASP A 415 -3.00 -9.58 1.94
C ASP A 415 -2.69 -10.83 1.11
N VAL A 416 -3.68 -11.71 0.96
CA VAL A 416 -3.46 -13.09 0.51
C VAL A 416 -4.55 -13.61 -0.41
N GLY A 417 -4.16 -14.34 -1.47
CA GLY A 417 -5.10 -14.98 -2.39
C GLY A 417 -5.90 -16.11 -1.74
N GLY A 418 -5.33 -16.85 -0.79
CA GLY A 418 -5.99 -17.93 -0.07
C GLY A 418 -5.05 -18.66 0.87
N MET A 419 -5.65 -19.54 1.67
CA MET A 419 -4.96 -20.40 2.60
C MET A 419 -5.53 -21.80 2.61
N SER A 420 -4.82 -22.73 3.23
CA SER A 420 -5.33 -24.08 3.53
C SER A 420 -5.06 -24.41 5.00
N TYR A 421 -5.84 -25.28 5.56
CA TYR A 421 -5.59 -25.86 6.88
C TYR A 421 -6.07 -27.29 6.93
N ARG A 422 -5.49 -28.09 7.87
CA ARG A 422 -5.87 -29.48 8.06
C ARG A 422 -7.08 -29.59 8.96
N GLN A 423 -8.10 -30.31 8.51
CA GLN A 423 -9.30 -30.61 9.29
C GLN A 423 -9.05 -31.76 10.27
N ALA A 424 -10.00 -31.99 11.19
CA ALA A 424 -9.91 -33.07 12.18
C ALA A 424 -9.83 -34.49 11.56
N ASP A 425 -10.40 -34.66 10.37
CA ASP A 425 -10.34 -35.93 9.60
C ASP A 425 -9.03 -36.10 8.82
N GLY A 426 -8.10 -35.15 8.92
CA GLY A 426 -6.83 -35.14 8.21
C GLY A 426 -6.89 -34.57 6.79
N SER A 427 -8.07 -34.29 6.24
CA SER A 427 -8.20 -33.65 4.92
C SER A 427 -7.74 -32.20 4.94
N LEU A 428 -7.35 -31.67 3.75
CA LEU A 428 -7.06 -30.25 3.60
C LEU A 428 -8.31 -29.50 3.13
N ARG A 429 -8.70 -28.50 3.90
CA ARG A 429 -9.65 -27.48 3.46
C ARG A 429 -8.90 -26.29 2.89
N ARG A 430 -9.19 -25.96 1.62
CA ARG A 430 -8.68 -24.77 0.94
C ARG A 430 -9.73 -23.66 0.99
N ILE A 431 -9.29 -22.44 1.30
CA ILE A 431 -10.14 -21.26 1.38
C ILE A 431 -9.56 -20.22 0.43
N LYS A 432 -10.38 -19.74 -0.49
CA LYS A 432 -10.06 -18.54 -1.29
C LYS A 432 -10.44 -17.32 -0.43
N LEU A 433 -9.45 -16.52 -0.05
CA LEU A 433 -9.62 -15.26 0.68
C LEU A 433 -9.67 -14.09 -0.31
N ASN A 434 -8.58 -13.87 -1.02
CA ASN A 434 -8.40 -12.79 -2.00
C ASN A 434 -8.61 -11.40 -1.39
N GLU A 435 -8.10 -11.22 -0.17
CA GLU A 435 -8.26 -10.02 0.64
C GLU A 435 -7.21 -9.89 1.73
N VAL A 436 -7.17 -8.73 2.39
CA VAL A 436 -6.44 -8.55 3.64
C VAL A 436 -7.19 -9.28 4.76
N SER A 437 -6.57 -10.30 5.30
CA SER A 437 -7.18 -11.23 6.27
C SER A 437 -6.33 -11.41 7.53
N VAL A 438 -6.99 -11.71 8.65
CA VAL A 438 -6.34 -12.17 9.88
C VAL A 438 -6.37 -13.68 9.94
N THR A 439 -5.23 -14.32 10.22
CA THR A 439 -5.12 -15.77 10.32
C THR A 439 -4.16 -16.18 11.44
N PRO A 440 -4.36 -17.37 12.08
CA PRO A 440 -3.32 -17.96 12.92
C PRO A 440 -2.17 -18.45 12.04
N LEU A 441 -0.91 -18.22 12.46
CA LEU A 441 0.26 -18.56 11.63
C LEU A 441 0.55 -20.07 11.58
N LEU A 442 0.50 -20.75 12.72
CA LEU A 442 0.98 -22.12 12.84
C LEU A 442 0.17 -23.16 12.04
N PRO A 443 -1.20 -23.11 12.05
CA PRO A 443 -2.00 -24.14 11.36
C PRO A 443 -2.11 -23.93 9.84
N MET A 444 -1.61 -22.83 9.30
CA MET A 444 -1.66 -22.58 7.85
C MET A 444 -0.82 -23.59 7.10
N MET A 445 -1.43 -24.26 6.13
CA MET A 445 -0.79 -25.23 5.24
C MET A 445 -0.47 -24.59 3.89
N PHE A 446 0.79 -24.72 3.46
CA PHE A 446 1.24 -24.31 2.14
C PHE A 446 0.97 -25.41 1.10
N SER A 447 1.23 -26.68 1.48
CA SER A 447 0.95 -27.88 0.69
C SER A 447 0.44 -29.00 1.60
N ASP A 448 0.21 -30.20 1.05
CA ASP A 448 -0.32 -31.31 1.82
C ASP A 448 0.60 -31.76 2.95
N ASP A 449 1.90 -31.50 2.85
CA ASP A 449 2.95 -31.93 3.78
C ASP A 449 3.72 -30.78 4.45
N LYS A 450 3.49 -29.53 4.06
CA LYS A 450 4.26 -28.38 4.56
C LYS A 450 3.35 -27.26 5.04
N THR A 451 3.66 -26.73 6.21
CA THR A 451 3.04 -25.53 6.76
C THR A 451 3.67 -24.28 6.17
N PHE A 452 3.06 -23.10 6.41
CA PHE A 452 3.68 -21.80 6.11
C PHE A 452 4.99 -21.62 6.89
N VAL A 453 5.05 -22.13 8.13
CA VAL A 453 6.26 -22.07 8.95
C VAL A 453 7.40 -22.88 8.32
N ASP A 454 7.12 -24.06 7.73
CA ASP A 454 8.11 -24.84 6.98
C ASP A 454 8.66 -24.14 5.75
N ARG A 455 7.90 -23.20 5.20
CA ARG A 455 8.26 -22.40 4.02
C ARG A 455 8.87 -21.04 4.36
N MET A 456 9.02 -20.74 5.63
CA MET A 456 9.61 -19.49 6.10
C MET A 456 11.04 -19.33 5.57
N THR A 457 11.28 -18.21 4.84
CA THR A 457 12.59 -17.89 4.26
C THR A 457 13.31 -16.81 5.03
N SER A 458 12.54 -15.91 5.67
CA SER A 458 13.11 -14.83 6.47
C SER A 458 12.10 -14.30 7.49
N ILE A 459 12.63 -13.74 8.58
CA ILE A 459 11.92 -12.86 9.50
C ILE A 459 12.64 -11.52 9.49
N VAL A 460 11.91 -10.43 9.16
CA VAL A 460 12.41 -9.05 9.23
C VAL A 460 11.86 -8.38 10.47
N ARG A 461 12.73 -7.62 11.17
CA ARG A 461 12.40 -6.91 12.42
C ARG A 461 12.71 -5.44 12.27
N ILE A 462 11.70 -4.61 12.45
CA ILE A 462 11.81 -3.14 12.41
C ILE A 462 11.71 -2.62 13.84
N ARG A 463 12.82 -2.85 14.59
CA ARG A 463 12.95 -2.51 16.00
C ARG A 463 14.42 -2.48 16.43
#